data_783adf28afa3371c4cc625179f9dc688
#
_entry.id   783adf28afa3371c4cc625179f9dc688
#
_cell.length_a   1.000
_cell.length_b   1.000
_cell.length_c   1.000
_cell.angle_alpha   90.00
_cell.angle_beta   90.00
_cell.angle_gamma   90.00
#
_symmetry.space_group_name_H-M   'P 1'
#
loop_
_entity.id
_entity.type
_entity.pdbx_description
1 polymer ?
#
loop_
_entity_poly.entity_id
_entity_poly.type
_entity_poly.pdbx_seq_one_letter_code
_entity_poly.pdbx_strand_id
1 'polypeptide(L)'
;MTLSAGGMVTSEYAKRYPIFTIEGGPISGIIGGIRLSSILGGKNIIVIDGGSTTTKAGLAKELTPKVYTEYWIEQDDWNAGYPLRVPTLDITEIGLGGTSLVWIDDAGNLRVGPQAAGARPGPACYGQGGDKPTLTDAYVLSGFLNPEYLLGGRLKVFKDLAHKAMSGIARQLNLDEKEASYGVVRLANDNAANLIRQISVKRGYDPREFTLIAHGGAGPMFAPFIAEELKIPEIVVPAIPSGVFNSWGMIGLDIRHELSLTDISSLKMDGAYAKYVGSRFEELESRVREMFKLEGVDPSSVVTERYLDIRYEGQAHTLKIPCYNGRLGIEHLKEAAEMFHKAHYKEYGFSLPESGMEIVGFHVVGIHKVKPPELSRISTTGSLNRASLGERTLFVDGSEFNVPIYKKESLPAGVVVEGPCIIEGDTATTVVTKNFKARHDDFGNIILTPNRR
;
A
#
# COMPACT_ATOMS: atom_id res chain seq x y z
N MET A 1 6.66 -16.32 -2.60
CA MET A 1 6.35 -15.13 -3.41
C MET A 1 4.94 -14.67 -3.09
N THR A 2 4.67 -13.37 -3.14
CA THR A 2 3.34 -12.82 -2.79
C THR A 2 2.43 -12.83 -4.00
N LEU A 3 1.19 -13.24 -3.79
CA LEU A 3 0.12 -13.19 -4.79
C LEU A 3 -0.50 -11.78 -4.88
N SER A 4 -1.02 -11.44 -6.05
CA SER A 4 -1.76 -10.19 -6.33
C SER A 4 -2.99 -9.98 -5.45
N ALA A 5 -3.64 -11.05 -5.02
CA ALA A 5 -4.79 -11.02 -4.10
C ALA A 5 -4.40 -11.14 -2.62
N GLY A 6 -3.10 -11.12 -2.30
CA GLY A 6 -2.58 -11.42 -0.97
C GLY A 6 -2.38 -12.92 -0.73
N GLY A 7 -1.53 -13.25 0.24
CA GLY A 7 -1.08 -14.61 0.50
C GLY A 7 0.25 -14.92 -0.19
N MET A 8 0.83 -16.06 0.15
CA MET A 8 2.10 -16.55 -0.40
C MET A 8 1.91 -17.83 -1.20
N VAL A 9 2.80 -18.00 -2.17
CA VAL A 9 3.01 -19.27 -2.90
C VAL A 9 4.49 -19.58 -2.98
N THR A 10 4.83 -20.83 -3.28
CA THR A 10 6.21 -21.24 -3.52
C THR A 10 6.76 -20.63 -4.81
N SER A 11 8.09 -20.64 -4.94
CA SER A 11 8.76 -20.23 -6.18
C SER A 11 8.38 -21.11 -7.37
N GLU A 12 8.12 -22.39 -7.14
CA GLU A 12 7.73 -23.33 -8.20
C GLU A 12 6.34 -23.00 -8.77
N TYR A 13 5.37 -22.64 -7.90
CA TYR A 13 4.08 -22.17 -8.35
C TYR A 13 4.22 -20.85 -9.14
N ALA A 14 4.98 -19.91 -8.61
CA ALA A 14 5.18 -18.60 -9.25
C ALA A 14 5.90 -18.70 -10.60
N LYS A 15 6.86 -19.63 -10.76
CA LYS A 15 7.49 -19.90 -12.07
C LYS A 15 6.49 -20.41 -13.10
N ARG A 16 5.54 -21.23 -12.67
CA ARG A 16 4.51 -21.79 -13.56
C ARG A 16 3.41 -20.80 -13.88
N TYR A 17 3.07 -19.92 -12.93
CA TYR A 17 1.97 -18.98 -13.03
C TYR A 17 2.39 -17.57 -12.58
N PRO A 18 3.37 -16.92 -13.25
CA PRO A 18 3.93 -15.64 -12.81
C PRO A 18 2.91 -14.50 -12.78
N ILE A 19 1.88 -14.59 -13.61
CA ILE A 19 0.82 -13.59 -13.73
C ILE A 19 0.12 -13.29 -12.38
N PHE A 20 0.01 -14.27 -11.49
CA PHE A 20 -0.63 -14.10 -10.18
C PHE A 20 0.27 -13.39 -9.15
N THR A 21 1.50 -13.01 -9.51
CA THR A 21 2.43 -12.30 -8.62
C THR A 21 2.59 -10.83 -8.97
N ILE A 22 1.77 -10.30 -9.88
CA ILE A 22 1.73 -8.88 -10.24
C ILE A 22 1.49 -8.06 -8.97
N GLU A 23 2.21 -6.94 -8.81
CA GLU A 23 2.13 -6.04 -7.65
C GLU A 23 2.40 -6.70 -6.29
N GLY A 24 2.97 -7.92 -6.24
CA GLY A 24 3.16 -8.67 -5.00
C GLY A 24 3.96 -7.93 -3.91
N GLY A 25 4.94 -7.10 -4.29
CA GLY A 25 5.71 -6.26 -3.38
C GLY A 25 4.84 -5.23 -2.63
N PRO A 26 4.21 -4.27 -3.35
CA PRO A 26 3.33 -3.28 -2.75
C PRO A 26 2.15 -3.87 -1.99
N ILE A 27 1.57 -4.96 -2.48
CA ILE A 27 0.50 -5.68 -1.82
C ILE A 27 0.94 -6.22 -0.46
N SER A 28 2.18 -6.71 -0.35
CA SER A 28 2.77 -7.09 0.94
C SER A 28 2.82 -5.91 1.92
N GLY A 29 3.08 -4.70 1.44
CA GLY A 29 3.05 -3.48 2.25
C GLY A 29 1.65 -3.18 2.80
N ILE A 30 0.60 -3.31 1.96
CA ILE A 30 -0.79 -3.13 2.40
C ILE A 30 -1.14 -4.15 3.50
N ILE A 31 -0.79 -5.43 3.30
CA ILE A 31 -1.05 -6.47 4.31
C ILE A 31 -0.21 -6.27 5.56
N GLY A 32 1.03 -5.80 5.43
CA GLY A 32 1.85 -5.36 6.55
C GLY A 32 1.18 -4.24 7.34
N GLY A 33 0.60 -3.25 6.65
CA GLY A 33 -0.19 -2.19 7.25
C GLY A 33 -1.43 -2.69 8.00
N ILE A 34 -2.18 -3.62 7.40
CA ILE A 34 -3.34 -4.26 8.03
C ILE A 34 -2.92 -4.96 9.33
N ARG A 35 -1.83 -5.73 9.29
CA ARG A 35 -1.29 -6.40 10.47
C ARG A 35 -0.85 -5.41 11.55
N LEU A 36 -0.08 -4.39 11.18
CA LEU A 36 0.37 -3.36 12.11
C LEU A 36 -0.82 -2.67 12.77
N SER A 37 -1.82 -2.29 11.98
CA SER A 37 -3.03 -1.65 12.49
C SER A 37 -3.80 -2.55 13.45
N SER A 38 -3.91 -3.85 13.14
CA SER A 38 -4.54 -4.84 14.04
C SER A 38 -3.82 -4.90 15.39
N ILE A 39 -2.48 -4.87 15.41
CA ILE A 39 -1.68 -4.85 16.65
C ILE A 39 -1.92 -3.56 17.46
N LEU A 40 -2.08 -2.43 16.77
CA LEU A 40 -2.31 -1.13 17.39
C LEU A 40 -3.78 -0.86 17.74
N GLY A 41 -4.70 -1.78 17.41
CA GLY A 41 -6.15 -1.65 17.69
C GLY A 41 -6.90 -0.76 16.70
N GLY A 42 -6.28 -0.38 15.59
CA GLY A 42 -6.91 0.36 14.49
C GLY A 42 -7.79 -0.52 13.61
N LYS A 43 -8.71 0.08 12.85
CA LYS A 43 -9.65 -0.64 11.98
C LYS A 43 -9.60 -0.22 10.52
N ASN A 44 -9.50 1.07 10.26
CA ASN A 44 -9.52 1.63 8.91
C ASN A 44 -8.16 2.23 8.60
N ILE A 45 -7.54 1.81 7.52
CA ILE A 45 -6.20 2.27 7.15
C ILE A 45 -6.09 2.64 5.68
N ILE A 46 -5.27 3.62 5.44
CA ILE A 46 -4.66 3.92 4.14
C ILE A 46 -3.17 3.65 4.29
N VAL A 47 -2.59 2.87 3.40
CA VAL A 47 -1.15 2.60 3.38
C VAL A 47 -0.55 3.35 2.21
N ILE A 48 0.53 4.11 2.44
CA ILE A 48 1.32 4.76 1.40
C ILE A 48 2.77 4.23 1.43
N ASP A 49 3.22 3.75 0.29
CA ASP A 49 4.61 3.34 0.02
C ASP A 49 5.27 4.39 -0.89
N GLY A 50 5.98 5.33 -0.30
CA GLY A 50 6.74 6.33 -1.04
C GLY A 50 8.14 5.79 -1.40
N GLY A 51 8.26 5.23 -2.59
CA GLY A 51 9.49 4.64 -3.11
C GLY A 51 10.47 5.65 -3.73
N SER A 52 11.45 5.13 -4.47
CA SER A 52 12.41 5.96 -5.22
C SER A 52 11.86 6.47 -6.55
N THR A 53 11.11 5.65 -7.29
CA THR A 53 10.58 5.98 -8.62
C THR A 53 9.08 6.21 -8.63
N THR A 54 8.36 5.49 -7.79
CA THR A 54 6.91 5.51 -7.73
C THR A 54 6.41 5.57 -6.28
N THR A 55 5.21 6.10 -6.13
CA THR A 55 4.46 6.05 -4.87
C THR A 55 3.19 5.24 -5.10
N LYS A 56 2.96 4.28 -4.21
CA LYS A 56 1.80 3.39 -4.25
C LYS A 56 0.95 3.58 -3.01
N ALA A 57 -0.35 3.39 -3.17
CA ALA A 57 -1.25 3.43 -2.03
C ALA A 57 -2.37 2.40 -2.15
N GLY A 58 -2.81 1.89 -1.01
CA GLY A 58 -3.94 0.98 -0.87
C GLY A 58 -4.74 1.29 0.38
N LEU A 59 -5.98 0.80 0.43
CA LEU A 59 -6.93 1.07 1.49
C LEU A 59 -7.53 -0.23 2.02
N ALA A 60 -7.70 -0.31 3.34
CA ALA A 60 -8.48 -1.36 3.98
C ALA A 60 -9.49 -0.76 4.97
N LYS A 61 -10.77 -1.09 4.80
CA LYS A 61 -11.84 -0.74 5.74
C LYS A 61 -12.11 -1.94 6.62
N GLU A 62 -12.14 -1.72 7.94
CA GLU A 62 -12.27 -2.79 8.94
C GLU A 62 -11.24 -3.92 8.73
N LEU A 63 -10.00 -3.52 8.43
CA LEU A 63 -8.87 -4.39 8.13
C LEU A 63 -9.10 -5.32 6.92
N THR A 64 -10.11 -5.05 6.11
CA THR A 64 -10.44 -5.82 4.91
C THR A 64 -10.13 -4.98 3.66
N PRO A 65 -9.12 -5.37 2.87
CA PRO A 65 -8.82 -4.69 1.63
C PRO A 65 -9.82 -5.13 0.54
N LYS A 66 -10.08 -4.25 -0.43
CA LYS A 66 -10.88 -4.61 -1.59
C LYS A 66 -10.04 -5.40 -2.58
N VAL A 67 -10.63 -6.44 -3.17
CA VAL A 67 -10.03 -7.25 -4.24
C VAL A 67 -10.85 -7.04 -5.51
N TYR A 68 -10.19 -6.70 -6.60
CA TYR A 68 -10.77 -6.69 -7.94
C TYR A 68 -10.48 -8.01 -8.64
N THR A 69 -11.39 -8.46 -9.48
CA THR A 69 -11.23 -9.67 -10.30
C THR A 69 -10.48 -9.44 -11.60
N GLU A 70 -10.28 -8.17 -11.95
CA GLU A 70 -9.57 -7.74 -13.16
C GLU A 70 -8.51 -6.71 -12.79
N TYR A 71 -7.34 -6.83 -13.38
CA TYR A 71 -6.26 -5.87 -13.33
C TYR A 71 -6.02 -5.31 -14.73
N TRP A 72 -5.80 -4.00 -14.84
CA TRP A 72 -5.57 -3.34 -16.12
C TRP A 72 -4.14 -2.85 -16.22
N ILE A 73 -3.42 -3.30 -17.25
CA ILE A 73 -2.06 -2.83 -17.56
C ILE A 73 -2.16 -1.63 -18.50
N GLU A 74 -1.37 -0.60 -18.25
CA GLU A 74 -1.25 0.60 -19.09
C GLU A 74 -2.59 1.30 -19.36
N GLN A 75 -3.54 1.22 -18.43
CA GLN A 75 -4.79 1.96 -18.52
C GLN A 75 -4.59 3.39 -18.02
N ASP A 76 -4.92 4.38 -18.86
CA ASP A 76 -4.96 5.79 -18.52
C ASP A 76 -6.13 6.48 -19.24
N ASP A 77 -6.26 7.80 -19.11
CA ASP A 77 -7.35 8.58 -19.74
C ASP A 77 -7.33 8.51 -21.29
N TRP A 78 -6.25 8.07 -21.90
CA TRP A 78 -6.02 8.02 -23.35
C TRP A 78 -5.86 6.59 -23.87
N ASN A 79 -5.53 5.64 -23.00
CA ASN A 79 -5.27 4.24 -23.31
C ASN A 79 -6.31 3.34 -22.62
N ALA A 80 -6.99 2.50 -23.37
CA ALA A 80 -7.92 1.53 -22.81
C ALA A 80 -7.21 0.47 -21.93
N GLY A 81 -5.90 0.28 -22.12
CA GLY A 81 -5.11 -0.71 -21.42
C GLY A 81 -5.38 -2.15 -21.83
N TYR A 82 -4.72 -3.08 -21.15
CA TYR A 82 -4.86 -4.52 -21.37
C TYR A 82 -5.47 -5.18 -20.12
N PRO A 83 -6.71 -5.74 -20.22
CA PRO A 83 -7.34 -6.38 -19.08
C PRO A 83 -6.72 -7.74 -18.78
N LEU A 84 -6.38 -7.98 -17.53
CA LEU A 84 -5.96 -9.26 -17.00
C LEU A 84 -6.99 -9.75 -15.99
N ARG A 85 -7.49 -10.97 -16.18
CA ARG A 85 -8.39 -11.62 -15.20
C ARG A 85 -7.59 -12.25 -14.08
N VAL A 86 -6.95 -11.40 -13.30
CA VAL A 86 -6.15 -11.78 -12.12
C VAL A 86 -6.71 -11.05 -10.91
N PRO A 87 -7.16 -11.78 -9.87
CA PRO A 87 -7.58 -11.16 -8.64
C PRO A 87 -6.44 -10.35 -8.03
N THR A 88 -6.66 -9.07 -7.81
CA THR A 88 -5.64 -8.14 -7.33
C THR A 88 -6.21 -7.23 -6.26
N LEU A 89 -5.48 -7.02 -5.18
CA LEU A 89 -5.82 -6.01 -4.18
C LEU A 89 -5.90 -4.63 -4.85
N ASP A 90 -6.85 -3.83 -4.37
CA ASP A 90 -7.03 -2.47 -4.83
C ASP A 90 -5.82 -1.60 -4.47
N ILE A 91 -5.00 -1.31 -5.47
CA ILE A 91 -3.79 -0.51 -5.36
C ILE A 91 -3.77 0.54 -6.47
N THR A 92 -3.29 1.72 -6.15
CA THR A 92 -3.07 2.79 -7.13
C THR A 92 -1.63 3.26 -7.04
N GLU A 93 -1.03 3.52 -8.19
CA GLU A 93 0.36 3.95 -8.34
C GLU A 93 0.44 5.25 -9.12
N ILE A 94 1.40 6.10 -8.74
CA ILE A 94 1.80 7.28 -9.51
C ILE A 94 3.31 7.33 -9.68
N GLY A 95 3.77 7.91 -10.79
CA GLY A 95 5.19 8.12 -11.08
C GLY A 95 5.80 9.25 -10.24
N LEU A 96 5.77 9.07 -8.90
CA LEU A 96 6.31 10.02 -7.93
C LEU A 96 7.19 9.28 -6.92
N GLY A 97 8.43 9.71 -6.77
CA GLY A 97 9.35 9.16 -5.78
C GLY A 97 10.60 10.01 -5.64
N GLY A 98 11.52 9.63 -4.77
CA GLY A 98 12.74 10.40 -4.49
C GLY A 98 13.57 10.72 -5.74
N THR A 99 13.58 9.82 -6.73
CA THR A 99 14.34 10.02 -7.98
C THR A 99 13.50 10.62 -9.12
N SER A 100 12.25 11.05 -8.86
CA SER A 100 11.43 11.72 -9.87
C SER A 100 12.10 12.98 -10.37
N LEU A 101 12.18 13.10 -11.70
CA LEU A 101 12.80 14.23 -12.37
C LEU A 101 11.94 15.49 -12.19
N VAL A 102 12.62 16.60 -11.98
CA VAL A 102 12.03 17.94 -11.96
C VAL A 102 12.26 18.60 -13.31
N TRP A 103 11.20 19.09 -13.92
CA TRP A 103 11.25 19.70 -15.25
C TRP A 103 10.15 20.72 -15.45
N ILE A 104 10.24 21.51 -16.52
CA ILE A 104 9.23 22.50 -16.88
C ILE A 104 8.64 22.08 -18.21
N ASP A 105 7.31 21.99 -18.27
CA ASP A 105 6.60 21.64 -19.49
C ASP A 105 6.56 22.79 -20.51
N ASP A 106 6.08 22.52 -21.73
CA ASP A 106 6.01 23.48 -22.82
C ASP A 106 5.10 24.69 -22.49
N ALA A 107 4.21 24.57 -21.51
CA ALA A 107 3.36 25.64 -21.01
C ALA A 107 4.00 26.45 -19.87
N GLY A 108 5.25 26.10 -19.49
CA GLY A 108 5.98 26.79 -18.41
C GLY A 108 5.63 26.31 -17.02
N ASN A 109 4.91 25.19 -16.86
CA ASN A 109 4.55 24.65 -15.55
C ASN A 109 5.65 23.73 -14.99
N LEU A 110 5.91 23.90 -13.69
CA LEU A 110 6.76 22.97 -12.94
C LEU A 110 6.13 21.58 -12.86
N ARG A 111 6.92 20.55 -13.12
CA ARG A 111 6.53 19.14 -13.05
C ARG A 111 7.51 18.34 -12.20
N VAL A 112 6.97 17.34 -11.49
CA VAL A 112 7.74 16.36 -10.70
C VAL A 112 7.29 14.96 -11.14
N GLY A 113 8.17 14.22 -11.81
CA GLY A 113 7.81 12.95 -12.46
C GLY A 113 6.99 13.18 -13.75
N PRO A 114 6.36 12.12 -14.31
CA PRO A 114 6.48 10.71 -13.88
C PRO A 114 7.83 10.08 -14.21
N GLN A 115 8.67 10.72 -15.02
CA GLN A 115 10.01 10.24 -15.35
C GLN A 115 10.89 10.26 -14.09
N ALA A 116 11.75 9.26 -13.96
CA ALA A 116 12.66 9.13 -12.83
C ALA A 116 14.09 8.88 -13.28
N ALA A 117 15.06 9.43 -12.54
CA ALA A 117 16.48 9.18 -12.76
C ALA A 117 16.88 7.74 -12.40
N GLY A 118 16.04 7.01 -11.68
CA GLY A 118 16.27 5.64 -11.23
C GLY A 118 17.45 5.50 -10.28
N ALA A 119 18.03 4.29 -10.25
CA ALA A 119 19.20 4.02 -9.42
C ALA A 119 20.50 4.55 -10.06
N ARG A 120 20.55 4.58 -11.37
CA ARG A 120 21.66 5.10 -12.19
C ARG A 120 21.10 5.84 -13.41
N PRO A 121 21.51 7.09 -13.64
CA PRO A 121 22.51 7.84 -12.89
C PRO A 121 22.05 8.31 -11.52
N GLY A 122 20.73 8.26 -11.20
CA GLY A 122 20.17 8.69 -9.92
C GLY A 122 20.10 10.21 -9.75
N PRO A 123 19.72 10.69 -8.55
CA PRO A 123 19.75 12.09 -8.17
C PRO A 123 21.12 12.73 -8.39
N ALA A 124 21.15 13.98 -8.81
CA ALA A 124 22.40 14.72 -9.01
C ALA A 124 23.27 14.73 -7.75
N CYS A 125 22.66 14.92 -6.58
CA CYS A 125 23.35 14.95 -5.30
C CYS A 125 24.01 13.63 -4.89
N TYR A 126 23.71 12.50 -5.55
CA TYR A 126 24.39 11.23 -5.27
C TYR A 126 25.78 11.13 -5.91
N GLY A 127 26.11 12.02 -6.85
CA GLY A 127 27.43 12.06 -7.49
C GLY A 127 27.74 10.85 -8.37
N GLN A 128 26.69 10.15 -8.87
CA GLN A 128 26.83 8.95 -9.71
C GLN A 128 26.62 9.24 -11.21
N GLY A 129 26.78 10.52 -11.60
CA GLY A 129 26.66 10.97 -13.00
C GLY A 129 25.29 11.56 -13.34
N GLY A 130 24.36 11.67 -12.40
CA GLY A 130 23.12 12.42 -12.58
C GLY A 130 23.39 13.92 -12.72
N ASP A 131 22.76 14.56 -13.71
CA ASP A 131 22.87 15.98 -14.01
C ASP A 131 21.51 16.70 -14.00
N LYS A 132 20.41 15.95 -14.00
CA LYS A 132 19.05 16.47 -13.93
C LYS A 132 18.58 16.56 -12.47
N PRO A 133 17.87 17.64 -12.09
CA PRO A 133 17.34 17.76 -10.75
C PRO A 133 16.24 16.74 -10.46
N THR A 134 16.22 16.25 -9.24
CA THR A 134 15.19 15.30 -8.73
C THR A 134 14.53 15.83 -7.48
N LEU A 135 13.47 15.15 -7.03
CA LEU A 135 12.82 15.44 -5.76
C LEU A 135 13.82 15.29 -4.58
N THR A 136 14.75 14.33 -4.62
CA THR A 136 15.80 14.19 -3.59
C THR A 136 16.71 15.42 -3.53
N ASP A 137 17.12 15.98 -4.68
CA ASP A 137 17.90 17.20 -4.73
C ASP A 137 17.14 18.37 -4.09
N ALA A 138 15.84 18.48 -4.38
CA ALA A 138 14.98 19.50 -3.77
C ALA A 138 14.86 19.34 -2.23
N TYR A 139 14.73 18.11 -1.73
CA TYR A 139 14.72 17.84 -0.29
C TYR A 139 16.03 18.19 0.40
N VAL A 140 17.16 17.95 -0.24
CA VAL A 140 18.49 18.33 0.27
C VAL A 140 18.62 19.85 0.35
N LEU A 141 18.20 20.56 -0.70
CA LEU A 141 18.31 22.03 -0.75
C LEU A 141 17.34 22.74 0.19
N SER A 142 16.15 22.19 0.40
CA SER A 142 15.17 22.71 1.35
C SER A 142 15.48 22.33 2.82
N GLY A 143 16.53 21.53 3.04
CA GLY A 143 16.96 21.11 4.39
C GLY A 143 16.20 19.91 4.98
N PHE A 144 15.21 19.34 4.29
CA PHE A 144 14.44 18.19 4.79
C PHE A 144 15.29 16.92 4.90
N LEU A 145 16.24 16.70 3.99
CA LEU A 145 17.19 15.58 4.04
C LEU A 145 18.57 16.00 4.53
N ASN A 146 19.16 15.13 5.33
CA ASN A 146 20.52 15.29 5.83
C ASN A 146 21.53 14.81 4.80
N PRO A 147 22.38 15.68 4.24
CA PRO A 147 23.39 15.26 3.28
C PRO A 147 24.45 14.33 3.88
N GLU A 148 24.64 14.35 5.21
CA GLU A 148 25.67 13.57 5.89
C GLU A 148 25.15 12.25 6.48
N TYR A 149 23.81 12.07 6.56
CA TYR A 149 23.22 10.90 7.24
C TYR A 149 22.24 10.10 6.37
N LEU A 150 22.26 10.25 5.06
CA LEU A 150 21.36 9.47 4.21
C LEU A 150 21.72 7.97 4.28
N LEU A 151 20.70 7.11 4.45
CA LEU A 151 20.85 5.67 4.70
C LEU A 151 21.79 5.35 5.87
N GLY A 152 21.65 6.08 6.98
CA GLY A 152 22.52 5.90 8.16
C GLY A 152 23.98 6.29 7.89
N GLY A 153 24.21 7.28 6.99
CA GLY A 153 25.54 7.74 6.59
C GLY A 153 26.24 6.87 5.55
N ARG A 154 25.58 5.81 5.06
CA ARG A 154 26.16 4.90 4.03
C ARG A 154 26.16 5.49 2.63
N LEU A 155 25.33 6.48 2.36
CA LEU A 155 25.26 7.18 1.08
C LEU A 155 25.72 8.62 1.27
N LYS A 156 26.82 8.95 0.60
CA LYS A 156 27.34 10.32 0.57
C LYS A 156 26.49 11.18 -0.37
N VAL A 157 26.14 12.37 0.08
CA VAL A 157 25.31 13.33 -0.67
C VAL A 157 26.11 14.61 -0.90
N PHE A 158 26.13 15.10 -2.13
CA PHE A 158 26.87 16.28 -2.57
C PHE A 158 25.90 17.43 -2.84
N LYS A 159 25.79 18.32 -1.87
CA LYS A 159 24.88 19.47 -1.93
C LYS A 159 25.15 20.38 -3.14
N ASP A 160 26.43 20.57 -3.49
CA ASP A 160 26.81 21.41 -4.62
C ASP A 160 26.30 20.86 -5.97
N LEU A 161 26.21 19.54 -6.09
CA LEU A 161 25.62 18.91 -7.29
C LEU A 161 24.11 19.14 -7.35
N ALA A 162 23.41 19.10 -6.21
CA ALA A 162 21.99 19.47 -6.16
C ALA A 162 21.78 20.94 -6.56
N HIS A 163 22.61 21.86 -6.05
CA HIS A 163 22.59 23.27 -6.43
C HIS A 163 22.76 23.44 -7.95
N LYS A 164 23.80 22.81 -8.51
CA LYS A 164 24.08 22.88 -9.93
C LYS A 164 22.90 22.38 -10.78
N ALA A 165 22.28 21.26 -10.39
CA ALA A 165 21.15 20.70 -11.12
C ALA A 165 19.89 21.57 -11.00
N MET A 166 19.56 22.08 -9.79
CA MET A 166 18.38 22.88 -9.55
C MET A 166 18.46 24.30 -10.12
N SER A 167 19.65 24.86 -10.29
CA SER A 167 19.86 26.23 -10.78
C SER A 167 19.19 26.51 -12.14
N GLY A 168 19.09 25.49 -13.00
CA GLY A 168 18.40 25.59 -14.30
C GLY A 168 16.89 25.81 -14.16
N ILE A 169 16.27 25.09 -13.24
CA ILE A 169 14.84 25.19 -12.90
C ILE A 169 14.55 26.55 -12.25
N ALA A 170 15.36 26.95 -11.26
CA ALA A 170 15.21 28.21 -10.55
C ALA A 170 15.22 29.40 -11.52
N ARG A 171 16.17 29.43 -12.45
CA ARG A 171 16.26 30.48 -13.49
C ARG A 171 15.04 30.51 -14.41
N GLN A 172 14.53 29.37 -14.84
CA GLN A 172 13.36 29.31 -15.72
C GLN A 172 12.09 29.80 -15.00
N LEU A 173 11.98 29.55 -13.68
CA LEU A 173 10.87 30.00 -12.86
C LEU A 173 11.03 31.46 -12.35
N ASN A 174 12.20 32.08 -12.57
CA ASN A 174 12.57 33.35 -11.99
C ASN A 174 12.44 33.39 -10.45
N LEU A 175 12.89 32.31 -9.80
CA LEU A 175 12.92 32.11 -8.36
C LEU A 175 14.36 31.91 -7.88
N ASP A 176 14.60 32.08 -6.56
CA ASP A 176 15.82 31.56 -5.99
C ASP A 176 15.80 30.01 -5.88
N GLU A 177 16.96 29.39 -5.65
CA GLU A 177 17.05 27.94 -5.65
C GLU A 177 16.32 27.28 -4.48
N LYS A 178 16.20 27.94 -3.33
CA LYS A 178 15.47 27.41 -2.17
C LYS A 178 13.96 27.50 -2.40
N GLU A 179 13.49 28.62 -2.95
CA GLU A 179 12.09 28.79 -3.35
C GLU A 179 11.69 27.78 -4.42
N ALA A 180 12.51 27.60 -5.45
CA ALA A 180 12.27 26.61 -6.50
C ALA A 180 12.24 25.18 -5.92
N SER A 181 13.20 24.84 -5.04
CA SER A 181 13.29 23.53 -4.40
C SER A 181 12.08 23.27 -3.50
N TYR A 182 11.64 24.24 -2.71
CA TYR A 182 10.45 24.08 -1.88
C TYR A 182 9.17 24.00 -2.74
N GLY A 183 9.10 24.73 -3.85
CA GLY A 183 8.03 24.58 -4.86
C GLY A 183 7.91 23.16 -5.39
N VAL A 184 9.05 22.50 -5.65
CA VAL A 184 9.12 21.08 -6.03
C VAL A 184 8.58 20.18 -4.92
N VAL A 185 8.97 20.42 -3.66
CA VAL A 185 8.49 19.64 -2.51
C VAL A 185 6.98 19.79 -2.34
N ARG A 186 6.43 20.99 -2.45
CA ARG A 186 4.98 21.25 -2.39
C ARG A 186 4.24 20.48 -3.48
N LEU A 187 4.68 20.62 -4.72
CA LEU A 187 4.05 19.90 -5.84
C LEU A 187 4.09 18.38 -5.66
N ALA A 188 5.18 17.84 -5.13
CA ALA A 188 5.27 16.42 -4.82
C ALA A 188 4.27 16.00 -3.73
N ASN A 189 4.11 16.80 -2.68
CA ASN A 189 3.12 16.55 -1.63
C ASN A 189 1.68 16.62 -2.16
N ASP A 190 1.36 17.60 -3.03
CA ASP A 190 0.05 17.72 -3.68
C ASP A 190 -0.26 16.50 -4.56
N ASN A 191 0.74 16.02 -5.32
CA ASN A 191 0.61 14.80 -6.13
C ASN A 191 0.37 13.56 -5.24
N ALA A 192 1.08 13.44 -4.11
CA ALA A 192 0.87 12.37 -3.16
C ALA A 192 -0.52 12.44 -2.49
N ALA A 193 -1.00 13.63 -2.15
CA ALA A 193 -2.35 13.83 -1.62
C ALA A 193 -3.42 13.45 -2.67
N ASN A 194 -3.19 13.78 -3.94
CA ASN A 194 -4.08 13.37 -5.03
C ASN A 194 -4.14 11.85 -5.21
N LEU A 195 -3.04 11.12 -5.02
CA LEU A 195 -3.05 9.66 -4.98
C LEU A 195 -3.99 9.15 -3.88
N ILE A 196 -3.91 9.71 -2.67
CA ILE A 196 -4.79 9.30 -1.58
C ILE A 196 -6.26 9.65 -1.88
N ARG A 197 -6.56 10.79 -2.53
CA ARG A 197 -7.92 11.09 -3.00
C ARG A 197 -8.45 10.06 -3.98
N GLN A 198 -7.60 9.54 -4.86
CA GLN A 198 -8.00 8.53 -5.85
C GLN A 198 -8.46 7.23 -5.19
N ILE A 199 -7.75 6.76 -4.15
CA ILE A 199 -8.09 5.50 -3.46
C ILE A 199 -9.14 5.67 -2.35
N SER A 200 -9.44 6.88 -1.94
CA SER A 200 -10.43 7.17 -0.89
C SER A 200 -11.65 7.92 -1.43
N VAL A 201 -11.56 9.22 -1.61
CA VAL A 201 -12.69 10.09 -1.97
C VAL A 201 -13.37 9.66 -3.27
N LYS A 202 -12.59 9.39 -4.34
CA LYS A 202 -13.16 8.91 -5.62
C LYS A 202 -13.85 7.56 -5.51
N ARG A 203 -13.57 6.78 -4.45
CA ARG A 203 -14.17 5.48 -4.17
C ARG A 203 -15.24 5.52 -3.06
N GLY A 204 -15.62 6.73 -2.64
CA GLY A 204 -16.68 6.95 -1.66
C GLY A 204 -16.26 6.75 -0.20
N TYR A 205 -14.95 6.78 0.08
CA TYR A 205 -14.43 6.72 1.45
C TYR A 205 -14.03 8.10 1.94
N ASP A 206 -14.32 8.42 3.20
CA ASP A 206 -13.88 9.64 3.87
C ASP A 206 -12.50 9.43 4.50
N PRO A 207 -11.42 10.09 4.05
CA PRO A 207 -10.08 9.93 4.62
C PRO A 207 -10.00 10.23 6.13
N ARG A 208 -10.92 11.03 6.66
CA ARG A 208 -11.00 11.39 8.09
C ARG A 208 -11.35 10.21 9.01
N GLU A 209 -11.83 9.11 8.45
CA GLU A 209 -12.13 7.87 9.16
C GLU A 209 -10.95 6.88 9.19
N PHE A 210 -9.80 7.25 8.62
CA PHE A 210 -8.67 6.36 8.40
C PHE A 210 -7.40 6.83 9.12
N THR A 211 -6.57 5.86 9.52
CA THR A 211 -5.18 6.09 9.92
C THR A 211 -4.28 5.93 8.68
N LEU A 212 -3.36 6.86 8.46
CA LEU A 212 -2.37 6.80 7.37
C LEU A 212 -1.12 6.05 7.83
N ILE A 213 -0.84 4.88 7.28
CA ILE A 213 0.41 4.15 7.51
C ILE A 213 1.39 4.53 6.40
N ALA A 214 2.48 5.18 6.77
CA ALA A 214 3.44 5.71 5.82
C ALA A 214 4.80 5.01 5.91
N HIS A 215 5.22 4.40 4.81
CA HIS A 215 6.52 3.74 4.70
C HIS A 215 7.18 3.99 3.34
N GLY A 216 8.30 3.28 3.06
CA GLY A 216 9.18 3.64 1.96
C GLY A 216 10.09 4.83 2.31
N GLY A 217 11.05 5.15 1.46
CA GLY A 217 12.00 6.23 1.72
C GLY A 217 11.39 7.62 1.75
N ALA A 218 10.35 7.87 0.94
CA ALA A 218 9.67 9.16 0.80
C ALA A 218 8.31 9.23 1.52
N GLY A 219 7.66 8.11 1.82
CA GLY A 219 6.33 8.07 2.43
C GLY A 219 6.22 8.89 3.72
N PRO A 220 7.12 8.73 4.72
CA PRO A 220 7.08 9.50 5.94
C PRO A 220 7.36 11.01 5.77
N MET A 221 7.91 11.41 4.62
CA MET A 221 8.10 12.83 4.27
C MET A 221 6.82 13.43 3.69
N PHE A 222 6.03 12.67 2.92
CA PHE A 222 4.75 13.12 2.37
C PHE A 222 3.63 13.14 3.43
N ALA A 223 3.66 12.17 4.36
CA ALA A 223 2.54 11.85 5.23
C ALA A 223 1.94 13.02 6.01
N PRO A 224 2.71 13.92 6.69
CA PRO A 224 2.12 15.02 7.43
C PRO A 224 1.40 16.03 6.53
N PHE A 225 1.92 16.29 5.32
CA PHE A 225 1.30 17.20 4.37
C PHE A 225 0.00 16.61 3.80
N ILE A 226 -0.01 15.32 3.48
CA ILE A 226 -1.22 14.59 3.07
C ILE A 226 -2.28 14.64 4.17
N ALA A 227 -1.87 14.34 5.42
CA ALA A 227 -2.79 14.29 6.54
C ALA A 227 -3.36 15.68 6.88
N GLU A 228 -2.57 16.72 6.75
CA GLU A 228 -3.01 18.11 6.95
C GLU A 228 -4.06 18.51 5.91
N GLU A 229 -3.83 18.18 4.64
CA GLU A 229 -4.71 18.52 3.54
C GLU A 229 -6.03 17.74 3.56
N LEU A 230 -5.95 16.43 3.82
CA LEU A 230 -7.09 15.52 3.81
C LEU A 230 -7.76 15.35 5.17
N LYS A 231 -7.26 16.05 6.21
CA LYS A 231 -7.77 15.98 7.59
C LYS A 231 -7.71 14.56 8.18
N ILE A 232 -6.67 13.78 7.80
CA ILE A 232 -6.45 12.46 8.37
C ILE A 232 -6.04 12.61 9.84
N PRO A 233 -6.70 11.92 10.78
CA PRO A 233 -6.54 12.17 12.21
C PRO A 233 -5.23 11.61 12.80
N GLU A 234 -4.64 10.62 12.15
CA GLU A 234 -3.47 9.93 12.68
C GLU A 234 -2.59 9.39 11.54
N ILE A 235 -1.28 9.51 11.74
CA ILE A 235 -0.26 8.91 10.88
C ILE A 235 0.57 7.93 11.71
N VAL A 236 0.86 6.76 11.17
CA VAL A 236 1.78 5.80 11.74
C VAL A 236 2.96 5.60 10.80
N VAL A 237 4.16 5.94 11.25
CA VAL A 237 5.41 5.54 10.59
C VAL A 237 5.93 4.30 11.31
N PRO A 238 5.97 3.13 10.66
CA PRO A 238 6.29 1.87 11.31
C PRO A 238 7.66 1.84 12.00
N ALA A 239 7.74 1.06 13.07
CA ALA A 239 9.02 0.73 13.74
C ALA A 239 9.97 -0.01 12.80
N ILE A 240 9.40 -0.88 12.00
CA ILE A 240 10.12 -1.64 10.97
C ILE A 240 10.76 -0.64 10.00
N PRO A 241 12.05 -0.81 9.66
CA PRO A 241 12.72 0.09 8.74
C PRO A 241 11.93 0.24 7.44
N SER A 242 11.64 1.48 7.05
CA SER A 242 10.72 1.81 5.95
C SER A 242 11.08 1.14 4.62
N GLY A 243 12.38 0.97 4.33
CA GLY A 243 12.85 0.31 3.11
C GLY A 243 12.60 -1.21 3.05
N VAL A 244 12.21 -1.86 4.16
CA VAL A 244 11.95 -3.30 4.23
C VAL A 244 10.56 -3.63 4.77
N PHE A 245 9.69 -2.63 4.89
CA PHE A 245 8.34 -2.84 5.43
C PHE A 245 7.51 -3.81 4.58
N ASN A 246 7.63 -3.75 3.25
CA ASN A 246 6.99 -4.72 2.34
C ASN A 246 7.47 -6.15 2.62
N SER A 247 8.77 -6.34 2.85
CA SER A 247 9.32 -7.66 3.19
C SER A 247 8.82 -8.16 4.55
N TRP A 248 8.68 -7.25 5.54
CA TRP A 248 8.07 -7.61 6.82
C TRP A 248 6.59 -8.00 6.66
N GLY A 249 5.84 -7.29 5.81
CA GLY A 249 4.47 -7.63 5.45
C GLY A 249 4.37 -9.01 4.81
N MET A 250 5.38 -9.42 4.02
CA MET A 250 5.46 -10.73 3.39
C MET A 250 5.68 -11.85 4.41
N ILE A 251 6.51 -11.61 5.45
CA ILE A 251 6.79 -12.63 6.47
C ILE A 251 5.53 -12.92 7.29
N GLY A 252 5.09 -14.17 7.30
CA GLY A 252 3.88 -14.58 8.00
C GLY A 252 2.58 -14.29 7.24
N LEU A 253 2.65 -14.08 5.93
CA LEU A 253 1.48 -14.24 5.06
C LEU A 253 1.07 -15.71 5.03
N ASP A 254 -0.23 -15.95 5.03
CA ASP A 254 -0.77 -17.30 4.84
C ASP A 254 -0.37 -17.83 3.46
N ILE A 255 -0.07 -19.12 3.39
CA ILE A 255 0.10 -19.80 2.10
C ILE A 255 -1.30 -20.03 1.53
N ARG A 256 -1.51 -19.63 0.27
CA ARG A 256 -2.84 -19.62 -0.33
C ARG A 256 -2.80 -20.18 -1.75
N HIS A 257 -3.68 -21.12 -2.03
CA HIS A 257 -3.96 -21.61 -3.37
C HIS A 257 -5.43 -21.47 -3.68
N GLU A 258 -5.73 -21.07 -4.90
CA GLU A 258 -7.09 -20.99 -5.42
C GLU A 258 -7.18 -21.83 -6.70
N LEU A 259 -8.17 -22.70 -6.77
CA LEU A 259 -8.54 -23.44 -7.97
C LEU A 259 -9.98 -23.10 -8.33
N SER A 260 -10.21 -22.99 -9.63
CA SER A 260 -11.54 -22.82 -10.19
C SER A 260 -11.84 -23.89 -11.22
N LEU A 261 -13.13 -24.20 -11.37
CA LEU A 261 -13.67 -25.11 -12.37
C LEU A 261 -14.89 -24.43 -13.00
N THR A 262 -14.88 -24.26 -14.30
CA THR A 262 -16.06 -23.83 -15.04
C THR A 262 -16.92 -25.06 -15.37
N ASP A 263 -18.16 -25.06 -14.87
CA ASP A 263 -19.12 -26.14 -15.11
C ASP A 263 -20.53 -25.55 -15.01
N ILE A 264 -21.09 -25.18 -16.17
CA ILE A 264 -22.32 -24.40 -16.26
C ILE A 264 -23.52 -25.33 -16.10
N SER A 265 -24.37 -25.01 -15.13
CA SER A 265 -25.60 -25.77 -14.89
C SER A 265 -26.69 -24.88 -14.25
N SER A 266 -27.97 -25.13 -14.61
CA SER A 266 -29.09 -24.47 -13.93
C SER A 266 -29.14 -24.85 -12.45
N LEU A 267 -29.27 -23.86 -11.57
CA LEU A 267 -29.34 -24.06 -10.13
C LEU A 267 -30.68 -24.71 -9.75
N LYS A 268 -30.60 -25.94 -9.23
CA LYS A 268 -31.78 -26.71 -8.82
C LYS A 268 -31.81 -26.86 -7.30
N MET A 269 -33.00 -26.78 -6.73
CA MET A 269 -33.23 -26.87 -5.27
C MET A 269 -33.62 -28.30 -4.88
N ASP A 270 -32.77 -29.29 -5.22
CA ASP A 270 -32.98 -30.70 -4.88
C ASP A 270 -31.73 -31.38 -4.34
N GLY A 271 -31.91 -32.54 -3.70
CA GLY A 271 -30.81 -33.27 -3.04
C GLY A 271 -29.83 -33.91 -3.99
N ALA A 272 -30.23 -34.23 -5.23
CA ALA A 272 -29.34 -34.78 -6.24
C ALA A 272 -28.39 -33.69 -6.75
N TYR A 273 -28.91 -32.50 -6.96
CA TYR A 273 -28.11 -31.36 -7.35
C TYR A 273 -27.17 -30.89 -6.25
N ALA A 274 -27.62 -30.89 -4.98
CA ALA A 274 -26.75 -30.59 -3.84
C ALA A 274 -25.57 -31.58 -3.75
N LYS A 275 -25.80 -32.84 -4.02
CA LYS A 275 -24.74 -33.86 -4.12
C LYS A 275 -23.79 -33.59 -5.29
N TYR A 276 -24.31 -33.21 -6.45
CA TYR A 276 -23.51 -32.84 -7.61
C TYR A 276 -22.58 -31.66 -7.29
N VAL A 277 -23.14 -30.58 -6.77
CA VAL A 277 -22.37 -29.39 -6.36
C VAL A 277 -21.30 -29.78 -5.31
N GLY A 278 -21.65 -30.59 -4.34
CA GLY A 278 -20.71 -31.11 -3.34
C GLY A 278 -19.54 -31.86 -3.96
N SER A 279 -19.80 -32.73 -4.94
CA SER A 279 -18.74 -33.53 -5.59
C SER A 279 -17.73 -32.66 -6.37
N ARG A 280 -18.19 -31.53 -6.96
CA ARG A 280 -17.29 -30.58 -7.62
C ARG A 280 -16.35 -29.88 -6.62
N PHE A 281 -16.86 -29.50 -5.48
CA PHE A 281 -16.03 -28.96 -4.42
C PHE A 281 -15.04 -29.99 -3.86
N GLU A 282 -15.46 -31.21 -3.60
CA GLU A 282 -14.59 -32.29 -3.11
C GLU A 282 -13.42 -32.57 -4.09
N GLU A 283 -13.69 -32.56 -5.38
CA GLU A 283 -12.67 -32.67 -6.43
C GLU A 283 -11.64 -31.52 -6.33
N LEU A 284 -12.11 -30.28 -6.26
CA LEU A 284 -11.24 -29.11 -6.17
C LEU A 284 -10.46 -29.10 -4.85
N GLU A 285 -11.10 -29.42 -3.72
CA GLU A 285 -10.44 -29.48 -2.42
C GLU A 285 -9.32 -30.54 -2.38
N SER A 286 -9.56 -31.70 -2.98
CA SER A 286 -8.53 -32.73 -3.09
C SER A 286 -7.31 -32.23 -3.86
N ARG A 287 -7.53 -31.54 -4.98
CA ARG A 287 -6.46 -30.96 -5.79
C ARG A 287 -5.73 -29.83 -5.05
N VAL A 288 -6.46 -28.96 -4.36
CA VAL A 288 -5.85 -27.90 -3.54
C VAL A 288 -4.96 -28.49 -2.45
N ARG A 289 -5.44 -29.49 -1.71
CA ARG A 289 -4.66 -30.17 -0.67
C ARG A 289 -3.40 -30.85 -1.21
N GLU A 290 -3.48 -31.41 -2.43
CA GLU A 290 -2.30 -32.01 -3.08
C GLU A 290 -1.25 -30.94 -3.43
N MET A 291 -1.68 -29.71 -3.83
CA MET A 291 -0.74 -28.60 -4.06
C MET A 291 0.03 -28.26 -2.79
N PHE A 292 -0.65 -28.14 -1.65
CA PHE A 292 0.00 -27.90 -0.36
C PHE A 292 0.97 -29.02 0.03
N LYS A 293 0.58 -30.27 -0.21
CA LYS A 293 1.45 -31.44 0.06
C LYS A 293 2.74 -31.39 -0.77
N LEU A 294 2.65 -31.02 -2.05
CA LEU A 294 3.82 -30.85 -2.92
C LEU A 294 4.75 -29.72 -2.44
N GLU A 295 4.23 -28.76 -1.69
CA GLU A 295 4.98 -27.67 -1.08
C GLU A 295 5.50 -28.00 0.33
N GLY A 296 5.31 -29.22 0.81
CA GLY A 296 5.75 -29.66 2.13
C GLY A 296 4.86 -29.20 3.28
N VAL A 297 3.66 -28.72 2.98
CA VAL A 297 2.64 -28.33 3.98
C VAL A 297 1.74 -29.52 4.28
N ASP A 298 1.49 -29.78 5.58
CA ASP A 298 0.54 -30.82 5.99
C ASP A 298 -0.89 -30.47 5.49
N PRO A 299 -1.49 -31.30 4.62
CA PRO A 299 -2.84 -31.06 4.10
C PRO A 299 -3.92 -30.95 5.17
N SER A 300 -3.71 -31.56 6.36
CA SER A 300 -4.65 -31.49 7.48
C SER A 300 -4.72 -30.10 8.12
N SER A 301 -3.67 -29.28 7.97
CA SER A 301 -3.59 -27.91 8.45
C SER A 301 -4.25 -26.88 7.52
N VAL A 302 -4.70 -27.34 6.33
CA VAL A 302 -5.29 -26.47 5.31
C VAL A 302 -6.79 -26.30 5.55
N VAL A 303 -7.19 -25.06 5.77
CA VAL A 303 -8.60 -24.66 5.77
C VAL A 303 -9.02 -24.34 4.35
N THR A 304 -10.19 -24.81 3.94
CA THR A 304 -10.75 -24.50 2.62
C THR A 304 -11.94 -23.57 2.72
N GLU A 305 -12.11 -22.70 1.75
CA GLU A 305 -13.27 -21.83 1.53
C GLU A 305 -13.84 -22.12 0.16
N ARG A 306 -15.17 -22.21 0.06
CA ARG A 306 -15.91 -22.54 -1.16
C ARG A 306 -16.68 -21.33 -1.68
N TYR A 307 -16.67 -21.12 -3.00
CA TYR A 307 -17.44 -20.08 -3.66
C TYR A 307 -18.05 -20.61 -4.93
N LEU A 308 -19.22 -20.06 -5.30
CA LEU A 308 -19.93 -20.32 -6.54
C LEU A 308 -19.98 -19.03 -7.37
N ASP A 309 -19.67 -19.11 -8.65
CA ASP A 309 -20.03 -18.06 -9.60
C ASP A 309 -21.46 -18.27 -10.04
N ILE A 310 -22.35 -17.37 -9.62
CA ILE A 310 -23.78 -17.44 -9.92
C ILE A 310 -24.18 -16.24 -10.78
N ARG A 311 -25.11 -16.51 -11.73
CA ARG A 311 -25.78 -15.46 -12.50
C ARG A 311 -27.26 -15.81 -12.70
N TYR A 312 -28.07 -14.83 -13.06
CA TYR A 312 -29.38 -15.13 -13.63
C TYR A 312 -29.23 -15.72 -15.03
N GLU A 313 -30.13 -16.64 -15.41
CA GLU A 313 -30.13 -17.22 -16.74
C GLU A 313 -30.17 -16.13 -17.81
N GLY A 314 -29.30 -16.23 -18.82
CA GLY A 314 -29.16 -15.25 -19.89
C GLY A 314 -28.31 -14.01 -19.59
N GLN A 315 -27.82 -13.82 -18.37
CA GLN A 315 -26.86 -12.76 -18.05
C GLN A 315 -25.44 -13.14 -18.44
N ALA A 316 -24.63 -12.14 -18.80
CA ALA A 316 -23.21 -12.35 -19.10
C ALA A 316 -22.32 -12.33 -17.84
N HIS A 317 -22.68 -11.53 -16.84
CA HIS A 317 -21.88 -11.31 -15.65
C HIS A 317 -22.27 -12.25 -14.52
N THR A 318 -21.26 -12.74 -13.79
CA THR A 318 -21.42 -13.60 -12.61
C THR A 318 -21.04 -12.84 -11.34
N LEU A 319 -21.59 -13.28 -10.22
CA LEU A 319 -21.13 -12.84 -8.88
C LEU A 319 -20.58 -14.04 -8.13
N LYS A 320 -19.43 -13.84 -7.47
CA LYS A 320 -18.77 -14.84 -6.63
C LYS A 320 -19.45 -14.87 -5.26
N ILE A 321 -20.16 -15.96 -4.96
CA ILE A 321 -20.98 -16.12 -3.76
C ILE A 321 -20.35 -17.16 -2.83
N PRO A 322 -20.14 -16.88 -1.53
CA PRO A 322 -19.69 -17.87 -0.57
C PRO A 322 -20.64 -19.07 -0.51
N CYS A 323 -20.07 -20.26 -0.36
CA CYS A 323 -20.84 -21.49 -0.22
C CYS A 323 -20.41 -22.23 1.05
N TYR A 324 -21.34 -23.00 1.64
CA TYR A 324 -21.10 -23.76 2.87
C TYR A 324 -19.92 -24.73 2.74
N ASN A 325 -19.05 -24.75 3.76
CA ASN A 325 -17.82 -25.56 3.80
C ASN A 325 -18.05 -26.94 4.45
N GLY A 326 -19.10 -27.65 4.06
CA GLY A 326 -19.41 -28.94 4.61
C GLY A 326 -20.18 -29.81 3.62
N ARG A 327 -20.86 -30.83 4.12
CA ARG A 327 -21.77 -31.64 3.30
C ARG A 327 -22.95 -30.78 2.88
N LEU A 328 -23.11 -30.57 1.57
CA LEU A 328 -24.15 -29.72 1.04
C LEU A 328 -25.52 -30.41 1.10
N GLY A 329 -26.52 -29.66 1.54
CA GLY A 329 -27.94 -29.95 1.47
C GLY A 329 -28.67 -28.88 0.66
N ILE A 330 -29.97 -29.06 0.47
CA ILE A 330 -30.84 -28.12 -0.26
C ILE A 330 -30.85 -26.74 0.44
N GLU A 331 -30.83 -26.73 1.76
CA GLU A 331 -30.79 -25.53 2.60
C GLU A 331 -29.59 -24.62 2.25
N HIS A 332 -28.42 -25.19 2.03
CA HIS A 332 -27.20 -24.44 1.69
C HIS A 332 -27.26 -23.85 0.26
N LEU A 333 -27.93 -24.53 -0.69
CA LEU A 333 -28.18 -23.99 -2.02
C LEU A 333 -29.15 -22.82 -1.98
N LYS A 334 -30.18 -22.89 -1.14
CA LYS A 334 -31.12 -21.77 -0.91
C LYS A 334 -30.42 -20.58 -0.29
N GLU A 335 -29.56 -20.80 0.69
CA GLU A 335 -28.75 -19.75 1.32
C GLU A 335 -27.83 -19.06 0.29
N ALA A 336 -27.14 -19.83 -0.55
CA ALA A 336 -26.32 -19.28 -1.64
C ALA A 336 -27.15 -18.46 -2.63
N ALA A 337 -28.37 -18.90 -2.99
CA ALA A 337 -29.27 -18.16 -3.84
C ALA A 337 -29.72 -16.83 -3.22
N GLU A 338 -30.07 -16.83 -1.92
CA GLU A 338 -30.43 -15.61 -1.22
C GLU A 338 -29.27 -14.62 -1.12
N MET A 339 -28.05 -15.13 -0.84
CA MET A 339 -26.84 -14.30 -0.84
C MET A 339 -26.58 -13.70 -2.23
N PHE A 340 -26.80 -14.46 -3.31
CA PHE A 340 -26.70 -13.96 -4.67
C PHE A 340 -27.68 -12.82 -4.94
N HIS A 341 -28.97 -12.97 -4.60
CA HIS A 341 -29.96 -11.91 -4.79
C HIS A 341 -29.57 -10.63 -4.06
N LYS A 342 -29.09 -10.73 -2.79
CA LYS A 342 -28.62 -9.58 -2.02
C LYS A 342 -27.38 -8.93 -2.64
N ALA A 343 -26.41 -9.73 -3.08
CA ALA A 343 -25.21 -9.24 -3.72
C ALA A 343 -25.51 -8.55 -5.06
N HIS A 344 -26.41 -9.14 -5.86
CA HIS A 344 -26.84 -8.59 -7.14
C HIS A 344 -27.56 -7.24 -6.97
N TYR A 345 -28.46 -7.15 -5.95
CA TYR A 345 -29.09 -5.89 -5.64
C TYR A 345 -28.08 -4.80 -5.22
N LYS A 346 -27.11 -5.19 -4.42
CA LYS A 346 -26.05 -4.26 -3.97
C LYS A 346 -25.19 -3.75 -5.13
N GLU A 347 -24.87 -4.62 -6.09
CA GLU A 347 -23.97 -4.30 -7.20
C GLU A 347 -24.68 -3.54 -8.33
N TYR A 348 -25.92 -3.95 -8.67
CA TYR A 348 -26.65 -3.45 -9.84
C TYR A 348 -27.91 -2.64 -9.51
N GLY A 349 -28.31 -2.55 -8.24
CA GLY A 349 -29.50 -1.80 -7.80
C GLY A 349 -30.84 -2.54 -8.00
N PHE A 350 -30.81 -3.78 -8.50
CA PHE A 350 -32.01 -4.63 -8.68
C PHE A 350 -31.72 -6.11 -8.44
N SER A 351 -32.75 -6.91 -8.25
CA SER A 351 -32.69 -8.38 -8.22
C SER A 351 -33.92 -8.97 -8.93
N LEU A 352 -33.79 -10.21 -9.39
CA LEU A 352 -34.85 -10.92 -10.16
C LEU A 352 -35.15 -12.28 -9.48
N PRO A 353 -35.80 -12.31 -8.31
CA PRO A 353 -36.02 -13.55 -7.53
C PRO A 353 -36.80 -14.63 -8.28
N GLU A 354 -37.64 -14.24 -9.22
CA GLU A 354 -38.46 -15.15 -10.04
C GLU A 354 -37.72 -15.72 -11.25
N SER A 355 -36.52 -15.20 -11.55
CA SER A 355 -35.75 -15.66 -12.71
C SER A 355 -34.91 -16.89 -12.33
N GLY A 356 -34.71 -17.77 -13.33
CA GLY A 356 -33.79 -18.89 -13.20
C GLY A 356 -32.37 -18.43 -12.92
N MET A 357 -31.60 -19.23 -12.21
CA MET A 357 -30.20 -18.99 -11.89
C MET A 357 -29.33 -20.11 -12.43
N GLU A 358 -28.11 -19.77 -12.80
CA GLU A 358 -27.09 -20.72 -13.23
C GLU A 358 -25.87 -20.62 -12.31
N ILE A 359 -25.32 -21.77 -11.91
CA ILE A 359 -23.93 -21.86 -11.45
C ILE A 359 -23.07 -21.94 -12.71
N VAL A 360 -22.11 -21.03 -12.83
CA VAL A 360 -21.17 -20.97 -13.95
C VAL A 360 -19.82 -21.56 -13.58
N GLY A 361 -19.42 -21.43 -12.31
CA GLY A 361 -18.15 -21.90 -11.84
C GLY A 361 -18.10 -22.20 -10.34
N PHE A 362 -17.10 -22.96 -9.99
CA PHE A 362 -16.78 -23.39 -8.64
C PHE A 362 -15.38 -22.88 -8.29
N HIS A 363 -15.21 -22.32 -7.09
CA HIS A 363 -13.90 -21.90 -6.60
C HIS A 363 -13.64 -22.54 -5.23
N VAL A 364 -12.45 -23.03 -5.05
CA VAL A 364 -11.93 -23.46 -3.74
C VAL A 364 -10.66 -22.71 -3.45
N VAL A 365 -10.63 -22.05 -2.30
CA VAL A 365 -9.46 -21.39 -1.76
C VAL A 365 -8.95 -22.24 -0.59
N GLY A 366 -7.73 -22.77 -0.70
CA GLY A 366 -7.03 -23.40 0.40
C GLY A 366 -6.11 -22.40 1.09
N ILE A 367 -6.12 -22.42 2.42
CA ILE A 367 -5.33 -21.50 3.24
C ILE A 367 -4.60 -22.30 4.31
N HIS A 368 -3.27 -22.21 4.34
CA HIS A 368 -2.47 -22.62 5.47
C HIS A 368 -2.05 -21.39 6.26
N LYS A 369 -2.50 -21.32 7.51
CA LYS A 369 -2.21 -20.21 8.41
C LYS A 369 -0.76 -20.24 8.87
N VAL A 370 -0.06 -19.12 8.68
CA VAL A 370 1.31 -18.93 9.14
C VAL A 370 1.31 -17.98 10.33
N LYS A 371 2.00 -18.36 11.43
CA LYS A 371 2.14 -17.48 12.58
C LYS A 371 3.00 -16.26 12.18
N PRO A 372 2.46 -15.04 12.23
CA PRO A 372 3.23 -13.86 11.88
C PRO A 372 4.27 -13.55 12.96
N PRO A 373 5.37 -12.84 12.62
CA PRO A 373 6.34 -12.37 13.60
C PRO A 373 5.69 -11.37 14.54
N GLU A 374 6.04 -11.46 15.81
CA GLU A 374 5.59 -10.52 16.84
C GLU A 374 6.47 -9.25 16.83
N LEU A 375 5.86 -8.11 17.12
CA LEU A 375 6.63 -6.88 17.34
C LEU A 375 7.21 -6.89 18.75
N SER A 376 8.50 -6.63 18.87
CA SER A 376 9.15 -6.48 20.17
C SER A 376 8.89 -5.09 20.73
N ARG A 377 8.67 -5.01 22.05
CA ARG A 377 8.62 -3.73 22.73
C ARG A 377 10.02 -3.14 22.85
N ILE A 378 10.12 -1.83 22.69
CA ILE A 378 11.38 -1.09 22.88
C ILE A 378 11.53 -0.65 24.34
N SER A 379 12.75 -0.27 24.73
CA SER A 379 13.02 0.25 26.07
C SER A 379 12.33 1.60 26.29
N THR A 380 11.75 1.76 27.49
CA THR A 380 11.24 3.06 27.96
C THR A 380 12.31 3.93 28.62
N THR A 381 13.54 3.38 28.82
CA THR A 381 14.62 4.09 29.46
C THR A 381 15.37 4.94 28.43
N GLY A 382 15.56 6.22 28.77
CA GLY A 382 16.25 7.17 27.91
C GLY A 382 15.81 8.60 28.20
N SER A 383 16.44 9.54 27.53
CA SER A 383 16.04 10.95 27.58
C SER A 383 16.02 11.52 26.17
N LEU A 384 15.16 12.50 25.94
CA LEU A 384 15.05 13.19 24.65
C LEU A 384 16.41 13.82 24.26
N ASN A 385 17.19 14.27 25.23
CA ASN A 385 18.51 14.85 24.99
C ASN A 385 19.51 13.88 24.35
N ARG A 386 19.39 12.57 24.63
CA ARG A 386 20.24 11.55 23.97
C ARG A 386 19.82 11.28 22.52
N ALA A 387 18.59 11.56 22.18
CA ALA A 387 18.08 11.42 20.82
C ALA A 387 18.34 12.68 19.97
N SER A 388 18.69 13.80 20.58
CA SER A 388 18.93 15.05 19.85
C SER A 388 20.21 14.96 19.01
N LEU A 389 20.09 15.31 17.73
CA LEU A 389 21.18 15.45 16.77
C LEU A 389 21.53 16.93 16.52
N GLY A 390 20.95 17.86 17.29
CA GLY A 390 21.10 19.31 17.10
C GLY A 390 19.92 19.90 16.31
N GLU A 391 20.21 20.93 15.52
CA GLU A 391 19.22 21.67 14.74
C GLU A 391 19.63 21.72 13.27
N ARG A 392 18.62 21.91 12.39
CA ARG A 392 18.82 22.17 10.97
C ARG A 392 17.90 23.26 10.49
N THR A 393 18.40 24.07 9.56
CA THR A 393 17.59 25.07 8.89
C THR A 393 16.75 24.42 7.81
N LEU A 394 15.44 24.57 7.88
CA LEU A 394 14.48 24.24 6.82
C LEU A 394 14.05 25.51 6.12
N PHE A 395 13.84 25.43 4.82
CA PHE A 395 13.18 26.45 4.05
C PHE A 395 11.72 26.02 3.75
N VAL A 396 10.77 26.76 4.29
CA VAL A 396 9.32 26.48 4.19
C VAL A 396 8.55 27.78 3.98
N ASP A 397 7.69 27.84 2.99
CA ASP A 397 6.82 28.99 2.70
C ASP A 397 7.55 30.36 2.67
N GLY A 398 8.71 30.41 1.99
CA GLY A 398 9.49 31.63 1.82
C GLY A 398 10.29 32.07 3.07
N SER A 399 10.37 31.21 4.09
CA SER A 399 11.06 31.53 5.35
C SER A 399 11.99 30.40 5.79
N GLU A 400 13.07 30.76 6.48
CA GLU A 400 13.98 29.83 7.10
C GLU A 400 13.65 29.62 8.57
N PHE A 401 13.67 28.36 9.01
CA PHE A 401 13.41 27.96 10.39
C PHE A 401 14.46 26.96 10.86
N ASN A 402 15.03 27.19 12.03
CA ASN A 402 15.82 26.15 12.69
C ASN A 402 14.89 25.22 13.43
N VAL A 403 14.99 23.93 13.12
CA VAL A 403 14.17 22.89 13.74
C VAL A 403 15.03 21.83 14.40
N PRO A 404 14.62 21.29 15.56
CA PRO A 404 15.33 20.21 16.21
C PRO A 404 15.29 18.93 15.39
N ILE A 405 16.38 18.19 15.43
CA ILE A 405 16.56 16.90 14.77
C ILE A 405 16.72 15.83 15.83
N TYR A 406 15.98 14.73 15.68
CA TYR A 406 16.05 13.59 16.59
C TYR A 406 16.41 12.30 15.86
N LYS A 407 17.21 11.46 16.48
CA LYS A 407 17.50 10.11 16.00
C LYS A 407 16.39 9.15 16.44
N LYS A 408 15.68 8.53 15.48
CA LYS A 408 14.55 7.62 15.74
C LYS A 408 14.92 6.51 16.72
N GLU A 409 16.02 5.83 16.46
CA GLU A 409 16.47 4.66 17.23
C GLU A 409 16.87 4.99 18.68
N SER A 410 17.07 6.27 18.98
CA SER A 410 17.44 6.77 20.31
C SER A 410 16.28 7.39 21.08
N LEU A 411 15.11 7.53 20.44
CA LEU A 411 13.90 8.03 21.12
C LEU A 411 13.39 6.99 22.10
N PRO A 412 13.16 7.32 23.38
CA PRO A 412 12.55 6.39 24.32
C PRO A 412 11.06 6.20 24.02
N ALA A 413 10.51 5.04 24.40
CA ALA A 413 9.06 4.80 24.30
C ALA A 413 8.28 5.80 25.16
N GLY A 414 7.12 6.21 24.65
CA GLY A 414 6.22 7.17 25.30
C GLY A 414 6.60 8.64 25.15
N VAL A 415 7.80 8.94 24.63
CA VAL A 415 8.21 10.35 24.42
C VAL A 415 7.32 11.01 23.38
N VAL A 416 7.01 12.28 23.60
CA VAL A 416 6.29 13.14 22.66
C VAL A 416 7.19 14.29 22.28
N VAL A 417 7.29 14.57 20.99
CA VAL A 417 7.98 15.74 20.42
C VAL A 417 6.98 16.58 19.64
N GLU A 418 7.04 17.89 19.87
CA GLU A 418 6.19 18.85 19.15
C GLU A 418 6.86 19.25 17.84
N GLY A 419 6.05 19.42 16.79
CA GLY A 419 6.53 20.03 15.54
C GLY A 419 6.64 21.55 15.59
N PRO A 420 7.46 22.19 14.75
CA PRO A 420 8.19 21.53 13.67
C PRO A 420 9.47 20.85 14.14
N CYS A 421 9.69 19.62 13.71
CA CYS A 421 10.93 18.89 13.93
C CYS A 421 11.15 17.82 12.85
N ILE A 422 12.34 17.24 12.80
CA ILE A 422 12.65 16.09 11.95
C ILE A 422 13.08 14.92 12.83
N ILE A 423 12.58 13.73 12.52
CA ILE A 423 13.01 12.47 13.13
C ILE A 423 13.72 11.65 12.06
N GLU A 424 15.03 11.50 12.20
CA GLU A 424 15.87 10.76 11.28
C GLU A 424 16.00 9.30 11.73
N GLY A 425 15.64 8.39 10.85
CA GLY A 425 15.92 6.96 10.98
C GLY A 425 16.91 6.51 9.90
N ASP A 426 17.48 5.34 10.08
CA ASP A 426 18.48 4.78 9.15
C ASP A 426 17.99 4.63 7.71
N THR A 427 16.68 4.48 7.49
CA THR A 427 16.09 4.21 6.17
C THR A 427 15.06 5.22 5.72
N ALA A 428 14.61 6.12 6.56
CA ALA A 428 13.65 7.16 6.24
C ALA A 428 13.73 8.34 7.19
N THR A 429 13.35 9.49 6.67
CA THR A 429 13.19 10.73 7.44
C THR A 429 11.71 11.00 7.65
N THR A 430 11.31 11.22 8.89
CA THR A 430 9.95 11.63 9.24
C THR A 430 9.92 13.14 9.50
N VAL A 431 9.09 13.84 8.74
CA VAL A 431 8.83 15.26 8.96
C VAL A 431 7.68 15.41 9.94
N VAL A 432 7.83 16.25 10.95
CA VAL A 432 6.75 16.64 11.86
C VAL A 432 6.50 18.12 11.63
N THR A 433 5.38 18.48 11.00
CA THR A 433 5.04 19.89 10.73
C THR A 433 4.57 20.57 12.01
N LYS A 434 4.50 21.90 12.01
CA LYS A 434 4.06 22.72 13.17
C LYS A 434 2.66 22.37 13.69
N ASN A 435 1.84 21.71 12.85
CA ASN A 435 0.47 21.37 13.19
C ASN A 435 0.34 19.96 13.79
N PHE A 436 1.44 19.22 13.91
CA PHE A 436 1.50 17.87 14.44
C PHE A 436 2.46 17.75 15.62
N LYS A 437 2.18 16.78 16.46
CA LYS A 437 3.13 16.20 17.42
C LYS A 437 3.36 14.74 17.07
N ALA A 438 4.53 14.24 17.41
CA ALA A 438 4.93 12.86 17.21
C ALA A 438 5.15 12.16 18.55
N ARG A 439 4.53 10.99 18.72
CA ARG A 439 4.74 10.11 19.88
C ARG A 439 5.47 8.85 19.42
N HIS A 440 6.54 8.51 20.11
CA HIS A 440 7.22 7.23 19.95
C HIS A 440 6.49 6.18 20.81
N ASP A 441 5.87 5.18 20.20
CA ASP A 441 5.08 4.18 20.92
C ASP A 441 5.94 3.08 21.54
N ASP A 442 5.31 2.13 22.24
CA ASP A 442 5.98 1.00 22.91
C ASP A 442 6.67 0.03 21.94
N PHE A 443 6.34 0.05 20.67
CA PHE A 443 6.91 -0.82 19.63
C PHE A 443 7.95 -0.09 18.76
N GLY A 444 8.15 1.22 18.98
CA GLY A 444 9.06 2.03 18.18
C GLY A 444 8.43 2.63 16.93
N ASN A 445 7.11 2.63 16.81
CA ASN A 445 6.43 3.38 15.76
C ASN A 445 6.42 4.87 16.10
N ILE A 446 6.53 5.73 15.08
CA ILE A 446 6.27 7.17 15.25
C ILE A 446 4.80 7.43 14.88
N ILE A 447 4.03 7.86 15.86
CA ILE A 447 2.63 8.20 15.70
C ILE A 447 2.47 9.71 15.69
N LEU A 448 2.05 10.28 14.56
CA LEU A 448 1.79 11.71 14.45
C LEU A 448 0.30 11.98 14.60
N THR A 449 -0.04 12.94 15.43
CA THR A 449 -1.41 13.42 15.63
C THR A 449 -1.47 14.94 15.53
N PRO A 450 -2.54 15.51 14.98
CA PRO A 450 -2.70 16.96 14.94
C PRO A 450 -2.67 17.55 16.35
N ASN A 451 -2.04 18.72 16.47
CA ASN A 451 -2.13 19.52 17.69
C ASN A 451 -3.59 19.92 17.89
N ARG A 452 -4.19 19.63 19.05
CA ARG A 452 -5.55 20.10 19.36
C ARG A 452 -5.52 21.62 19.34
N ARG A 453 -6.34 22.22 18.49
CA ARG A 453 -6.65 23.67 18.58
C ARG A 453 -7.50 23.93 19.82
#